data_14ab1c3d5b594c9c7e3618c5ef69b837
#
_entry.id   14ab1c3d5b594c9c7e3618c5ef69b837
#
_cell.length_a   1.000
_cell.length_b   1.000
_cell.length_c   1.000
_cell.angle_alpha   90.00
_cell.angle_beta   90.00
_cell.angle_gamma   90.00
#
_symmetry.space_group_name_H-M   'P 1'
#
loop_
_entity.id
_entity.type
_entity.pdbx_description
1 polymer ?
#
loop_
_entity_poly.entity_id
_entity_poly.type
_entity_poly.pdbx_seq_one_letter_code
_entity_poly.pdbx_strand_id
1 'polypeptide(L)'
;MKTKLRSVTQNLNLDHLNKEEHIMKSITKKLLAGLLGTAMTLSLAACGGGSTNAGTSSAAAASTAAADTGKTYKVGIVQYVSHASLDQISDNIKSELDAKGKELGVTFDYEPYFQNGEGDATVINQIASELVADNVDIIVPIATPAAVVMQTATEDNKIPVVFSAVSDPVSAKLVKSMDAPGGNITGTSDALDTAAIFKLMTTAAPDCKYVGLLYDQGQDSSTQAIADAKAYLDKAGIKYIEKTGATTDEINLAAQSLIAEKVDAIFTPTDNTVMTAELSIYESLAKAGIPHYCGADSFALNGAFCSYGVDYANLGKMTADMVVDVLVNGKDPATTPVQTFDNGIATVNTETCKTLGMDLNKIKDEFAPLCTQVVETTTAESFEE
;
A
#
# COMPACT_ATOMS: atom_id res chain seq x y z
N MET A 1 7.93 19.24 48.77
CA MET A 1 7.37 18.91 47.44
C MET A 1 8.07 17.71 46.76
N LYS A 2 9.26 17.28 47.17
CA LYS A 2 9.99 16.14 46.63
C LYS A 2 9.58 14.75 47.15
N THR A 3 8.82 14.69 48.26
CA THR A 3 8.45 13.40 48.92
C THR A 3 7.13 12.84 48.35
N LYS A 4 6.26 13.63 47.74
CA LYS A 4 4.99 13.16 47.12
C LYS A 4 5.14 12.56 45.72
N LEU A 5 6.20 12.91 44.98
CA LEU A 5 6.44 12.34 43.63
C LEU A 5 7.02 10.89 43.68
N ARG A 6 7.72 10.51 44.77
CA ARG A 6 8.28 9.16 44.89
C ARG A 6 7.24 8.09 45.20
N SER A 7 6.10 8.43 45.81
CA SER A 7 5.04 7.47 46.12
C SER A 7 4.13 7.15 44.92
N VAL A 8 4.00 8.06 43.98
CA VAL A 8 3.16 7.86 42.78
C VAL A 8 3.86 6.95 41.77
N THR A 9 5.17 7.12 41.58
CA THR A 9 5.96 6.26 40.66
C THR A 9 6.15 4.84 41.18
N GLN A 10 6.14 4.60 42.50
CA GLN A 10 6.22 3.26 43.04
C GLN A 10 4.88 2.49 42.93
N ASN A 11 3.75 3.17 43.03
CA ASN A 11 2.44 2.52 42.88
C ASN A 11 2.11 2.16 41.42
N LEU A 12 2.54 2.97 40.44
CA LEU A 12 2.36 2.64 39.02
C LEU A 12 3.16 1.42 38.57
N ASN A 13 4.36 1.19 39.14
CA ASN A 13 5.17 0.01 38.82
C ASN A 13 4.63 -1.30 39.45
N LEU A 14 3.95 -1.22 40.60
CA LEU A 14 3.35 -2.39 41.24
C LEU A 14 2.07 -2.85 40.54
N ASP A 15 1.28 -1.94 40.00
CA ASP A 15 0.07 -2.30 39.26
C ASP A 15 0.38 -2.94 37.88
N HIS A 16 1.47 -2.54 37.21
CA HIS A 16 1.94 -3.17 35.98
C HIS A 16 2.42 -4.61 36.20
N LEU A 17 3.22 -4.85 37.25
CA LEU A 17 3.74 -6.18 37.57
C LEU A 17 2.63 -7.17 37.97
N ASN A 18 1.59 -6.71 38.68
CA ASN A 18 0.45 -7.55 39.03
C ASN A 18 -0.44 -7.91 37.81
N LYS A 19 -0.49 -7.06 36.79
CA LYS A 19 -1.27 -7.32 35.58
C LYS A 19 -0.61 -8.38 34.69
N GLU A 20 0.71 -8.36 34.57
CA GLU A 20 1.46 -9.39 33.84
C GLU A 20 1.43 -10.76 34.48
N GLU A 21 1.48 -10.81 35.84
CA GLU A 21 1.36 -12.09 36.58
C GLU A 21 -0.03 -12.75 36.45
N HIS A 22 -1.09 -11.94 36.34
CA HIS A 22 -2.45 -12.42 36.09
C HIS A 22 -2.66 -12.95 34.66
N ILE A 23 -2.01 -12.34 33.67
CA ILE A 23 -2.07 -12.78 32.29
C ILE A 23 -1.31 -14.11 32.11
N MET A 24 -0.12 -14.24 32.67
CA MET A 24 0.65 -15.49 32.61
C MET A 24 -0.05 -16.67 33.30
N LYS A 25 -0.73 -16.45 34.42
CA LYS A 25 -1.52 -17.52 35.13
C LYS A 25 -2.78 -17.94 34.36
N SER A 26 -3.31 -17.08 33.50
CA SER A 26 -4.45 -17.40 32.62
C SER A 26 -4.05 -18.25 31.41
N ILE A 27 -2.88 -18.02 30.84
CA ILE A 27 -2.35 -18.77 29.69
C ILE A 27 -1.97 -20.21 30.09
N THR A 28 -1.35 -20.39 31.27
CA THR A 28 -0.94 -21.73 31.75
C THR A 28 -2.12 -22.64 32.09
N LYS A 29 -3.29 -22.11 32.46
CA LYS A 29 -4.50 -22.91 32.76
C LYS A 29 -5.23 -23.38 31.49
N LYS A 30 -5.03 -22.75 30.32
CA LYS A 30 -5.67 -23.16 29.05
C LYS A 30 -4.87 -24.22 28.28
N LEU A 31 -3.59 -24.43 28.61
CA LEU A 31 -2.70 -25.41 27.93
C LEU A 31 -2.77 -26.83 28.55
N LEU A 32 -3.48 -27.05 29.66
CA LEU A 32 -3.51 -28.35 30.35
C LEU A 32 -4.79 -29.17 30.15
N ALA A 33 -5.69 -28.78 29.27
CA ALA A 33 -7.01 -29.43 29.09
C ALA A 33 -7.21 -30.14 27.74
N GLY A 34 -6.17 -30.41 26.95
CA GLY A 34 -6.29 -30.90 25.57
C GLY A 34 -5.45 -32.13 25.22
N LEU A 35 -5.25 -33.09 26.16
CA LEU A 35 -4.53 -34.34 25.85
C LEU A 35 -5.25 -35.53 26.49
N LEU A 36 -6.22 -36.13 25.80
CA LEU A 36 -6.59 -37.55 25.94
C LEU A 36 -7.65 -38.00 24.90
N GLY A 37 -7.30 -39.05 24.16
CA GLY A 37 -8.25 -39.95 23.47
C GLY A 37 -8.34 -39.70 21.94
N THR A 38 -8.17 -40.59 21.03
CA THR A 38 -8.11 -42.07 21.08
C THR A 38 -7.59 -42.58 19.74
N ALA A 39 -6.92 -43.71 19.80
CA ALA A 39 -6.39 -44.45 18.63
C ALA A 39 -7.46 -45.41 18.03
N MET A 40 -7.08 -45.95 16.83
CA MET A 40 -7.61 -47.14 16.13
C MET A 40 -8.84 -46.90 15.20
N THR A 41 -8.71 -47.20 13.91
CA THR A 41 -8.77 -48.58 13.38
C THR A 41 -8.21 -48.66 11.95
N LEU A 42 -7.32 -49.63 11.72
CA LEU A 42 -7.03 -50.20 10.40
C LEU A 42 -8.19 -51.11 9.93
N SER A 43 -8.51 -51.10 8.66
CA SER A 43 -9.05 -52.26 7.99
C SER A 43 -8.59 -52.30 6.52
N LEU A 44 -7.76 -53.29 6.24
CA LEU A 44 -7.48 -53.81 4.88
C LEU A 44 -8.73 -54.53 4.36
N ALA A 45 -9.01 -54.38 3.09
CA ALA A 45 -9.61 -55.48 2.28
C ALA A 45 -9.17 -55.35 0.85
N ALA A 46 -8.68 -56.46 0.33
CA ALA A 46 -8.08 -56.63 -0.97
C ALA A 46 -9.07 -57.24 -2.00
N CYS A 47 -8.70 -57.12 -3.28
CA CYS A 47 -8.98 -57.96 -4.43
C CYS A 47 -10.40 -57.97 -5.06
N GLY A 48 -10.36 -57.82 -6.39
CA GLY A 48 -11.33 -58.41 -7.29
C GLY A 48 -11.42 -57.66 -8.64
N GLY A 49 -10.83 -58.23 -9.68
CA GLY A 49 -10.71 -57.70 -11.05
C GLY A 49 -12.00 -57.74 -11.86
N GLY A 50 -11.93 -57.10 -13.05
CA GLY A 50 -12.92 -57.19 -14.13
C GLY A 50 -12.78 -56.05 -15.13
N SER A 51 -12.20 -56.36 -16.29
CA SER A 51 -12.14 -55.51 -17.50
C SER A 51 -13.51 -55.10 -18.02
N THR A 52 -13.62 -53.87 -18.60
CA THR A 52 -13.92 -53.60 -20.01
C THR A 52 -14.19 -52.12 -20.29
N ASN A 53 -13.38 -51.61 -21.19
CA ASN A 53 -13.58 -50.69 -22.33
C ASN A 53 -14.40 -49.39 -22.27
N ALA A 54 -13.67 -48.33 -22.67
CA ALA A 54 -13.98 -47.25 -23.63
C ALA A 54 -14.93 -46.13 -23.26
N GLY A 55 -14.34 -44.93 -23.19
CA GLY A 55 -15.06 -43.68 -23.22
C GLY A 55 -14.10 -42.48 -23.01
N THR A 56 -13.43 -42.05 -24.09
CA THR A 56 -12.57 -40.84 -24.14
C THR A 56 -13.41 -39.61 -23.87
N SER A 57 -13.15 -38.94 -22.77
CA SER A 57 -13.38 -37.50 -22.68
C SER A 57 -12.20 -36.89 -21.92
N SER A 58 -11.41 -36.14 -22.66
CA SER A 58 -10.27 -35.40 -22.19
C SER A 58 -10.75 -34.21 -21.35
N ALA A 59 -10.88 -34.39 -20.05
CA ALA A 59 -10.93 -33.27 -19.11
C ALA A 59 -9.48 -32.93 -18.80
N ALA A 60 -9.07 -31.73 -19.20
CA ALA A 60 -7.82 -31.14 -18.77
C ALA A 60 -7.87 -30.99 -17.23
N ALA A 61 -7.22 -31.90 -16.55
CA ALA A 61 -6.96 -31.77 -15.13
C ALA A 61 -6.01 -30.59 -14.96
N ALA A 62 -6.50 -29.49 -14.42
CA ALA A 62 -5.65 -28.48 -13.84
C ALA A 62 -4.83 -29.19 -12.74
N SER A 63 -3.54 -29.34 -12.99
CA SER A 63 -2.59 -29.84 -12.01
C SER A 63 -2.46 -28.75 -10.94
N THR A 64 -3.26 -28.84 -9.89
CA THR A 64 -2.92 -28.18 -8.64
C THR A 64 -1.67 -28.87 -8.12
N ALA A 65 -0.52 -28.22 -8.26
CA ALA A 65 0.69 -28.65 -7.58
C ALA A 65 0.33 -28.73 -6.08
N ALA A 66 0.49 -29.92 -5.49
CA ALA A 66 0.32 -30.07 -4.05
C ALA A 66 1.37 -29.20 -3.38
N ALA A 67 0.93 -28.24 -2.55
CA ALA A 67 1.82 -27.42 -1.75
C ALA A 67 2.72 -28.34 -0.91
N ASP A 68 4.02 -28.05 -0.90
CA ASP A 68 5.01 -28.78 -0.10
C ASP A 68 4.80 -28.38 1.37
N THR A 69 3.89 -29.09 2.04
CA THR A 69 3.45 -28.74 3.41
C THR A 69 4.65 -28.76 4.34
N GLY A 70 4.84 -27.65 5.08
CA GLY A 70 5.98 -27.45 6.00
C GLY A 70 7.16 -26.70 5.39
N LYS A 71 7.09 -26.28 4.11
CA LYS A 71 8.13 -25.45 3.52
C LYS A 71 8.08 -24.02 4.06
N THR A 72 9.26 -23.46 4.36
CA THR A 72 9.43 -22.05 4.74
C THR A 72 10.01 -21.28 3.56
N TYR A 73 9.40 -20.14 3.23
CA TYR A 73 9.86 -19.21 2.22
C TYR A 73 10.33 -17.92 2.88
N LYS A 74 11.52 -17.46 2.55
CA LYS A 74 12.06 -16.17 2.99
C LYS A 74 11.51 -15.06 2.10
N VAL A 75 10.77 -14.13 2.69
CA VAL A 75 10.13 -13.03 1.95
C VAL A 75 10.73 -11.70 2.39
N GLY A 76 11.54 -11.07 1.52
CA GLY A 76 12.06 -9.74 1.76
C GLY A 76 10.99 -8.68 1.46
N ILE A 77 10.52 -7.94 2.46
CA ILE A 77 9.58 -6.82 2.27
C ILE A 77 10.34 -5.52 2.47
N VAL A 78 10.33 -4.64 1.46
CA VAL A 78 11.08 -3.38 1.47
C VAL A 78 10.15 -2.21 1.25
N GLN A 79 9.81 -1.52 2.33
CA GLN A 79 8.99 -0.32 2.28
C GLN A 79 9.86 0.90 1.98
N TYR A 80 9.46 1.75 1.03
CA TYR A 80 10.23 2.94 0.65
C TYR A 80 10.40 3.93 1.81
N VAL A 81 9.29 4.29 2.45
CA VAL A 81 9.21 5.22 3.58
C VAL A 81 7.96 4.91 4.39
N SER A 82 7.92 5.27 5.67
CA SER A 82 6.73 5.12 6.49
C SER A 82 5.78 6.30 6.28
N HIS A 83 4.57 5.99 5.87
CA HIS A 83 3.37 6.82 5.91
C HIS A 83 2.12 5.95 5.77
N ALA A 84 0.97 6.48 6.13
CA ALA A 84 -0.26 5.72 6.33
C ALA A 84 -0.63 4.75 5.19
N SER A 85 -0.46 5.13 3.89
CA SER A 85 -0.75 4.22 2.77
C SER A 85 0.23 3.07 2.68
N LEU A 86 1.56 3.33 2.79
CA LEU A 86 2.56 2.27 2.64
C LEU A 86 2.57 1.34 3.86
N ASP A 87 2.30 1.88 5.06
CA ASP A 87 2.13 1.10 6.28
C ASP A 87 0.91 0.17 6.14
N GLN A 88 -0.23 0.68 5.66
CA GLN A 88 -1.43 -0.12 5.37
C GLN A 88 -1.16 -1.24 4.35
N ILE A 89 -0.38 -0.96 3.30
CA ILE A 89 0.02 -1.99 2.33
C ILE A 89 0.85 -3.08 3.01
N SER A 90 1.91 -2.70 3.74
CA SER A 90 2.82 -3.67 4.35
C SER A 90 2.12 -4.54 5.38
N ASP A 91 1.22 -3.99 6.19
CA ASP A 91 0.47 -4.72 7.20
C ASP A 91 -0.53 -5.70 6.56
N ASN A 92 -1.19 -5.30 5.47
CA ASN A 92 -2.08 -6.19 4.75
C ASN A 92 -1.33 -7.27 3.95
N ILE A 93 -0.13 -7.00 3.42
CA ILE A 93 0.74 -8.04 2.84
C ILE A 93 1.08 -9.08 3.91
N LYS A 94 1.57 -8.68 5.07
CA LYS A 94 1.94 -9.58 6.18
C LYS A 94 0.75 -10.41 6.67
N SER A 95 -0.37 -9.74 6.92
CA SER A 95 -1.60 -10.40 7.38
C SER A 95 -2.13 -11.44 6.40
N GLU A 96 -2.10 -11.13 5.09
CA GLU A 96 -2.56 -12.07 4.05
C GLU A 96 -1.59 -13.22 3.87
N LEU A 97 -0.27 -12.98 3.90
CA LEU A 97 0.75 -14.05 3.88
C LEU A 97 0.58 -15.01 5.05
N ASP A 98 0.29 -14.50 6.26
CA ASP A 98 -0.01 -15.32 7.43
C ASP A 98 -1.27 -16.17 7.24
N ALA A 99 -2.33 -15.59 6.68
CA ALA A 99 -3.58 -16.30 6.40
C ALA A 99 -3.37 -17.41 5.36
N LYS A 100 -2.71 -17.08 4.25
CA LYS A 100 -2.37 -18.05 3.18
C LYS A 100 -1.40 -19.12 3.64
N GLY A 101 -0.42 -18.77 4.47
CA GLY A 101 0.51 -19.73 5.06
C GLY A 101 -0.22 -20.81 5.89
N LYS A 102 -1.18 -20.39 6.71
CA LYS A 102 -2.04 -21.31 7.49
C LYS A 102 -2.92 -22.16 6.57
N GLU A 103 -3.51 -21.59 5.53
CA GLU A 103 -4.36 -22.30 4.56
C GLU A 103 -3.57 -23.37 3.79
N LEU A 104 -2.36 -23.03 3.32
CA LEU A 104 -1.54 -23.85 2.46
C LEU A 104 -0.59 -24.79 3.21
N GLY A 105 -0.46 -24.63 4.55
CA GLY A 105 0.47 -25.41 5.37
C GLY A 105 1.95 -25.07 5.11
N VAL A 106 2.25 -23.84 4.69
CA VAL A 106 3.60 -23.30 4.50
C VAL A 106 3.86 -22.13 5.44
N THR A 107 5.11 -21.69 5.54
CA THR A 107 5.49 -20.50 6.31
C THR A 107 6.11 -19.47 5.38
N PHE A 108 5.62 -18.23 5.45
CA PHE A 108 6.26 -17.08 4.84
C PHE A 108 7.01 -16.33 5.94
N ASP A 109 8.34 -16.47 5.95
CA ASP A 109 9.22 -15.86 6.95
C ASP A 109 9.66 -14.48 6.45
N TYR A 110 8.91 -13.45 6.84
CA TYR A 110 9.16 -12.06 6.45
C TYR A 110 9.71 -11.19 7.60
N GLU A 111 9.49 -11.56 8.86
CA GLU A 111 9.86 -10.71 10.00
C GLU A 111 11.34 -10.33 10.04
N PRO A 112 12.31 -11.24 9.79
CA PRO A 112 13.72 -10.87 9.76
C PRO A 112 14.13 -10.07 8.51
N TYR A 113 13.29 -10.05 7.48
CA TYR A 113 13.55 -9.50 6.15
C TYR A 113 12.65 -8.31 5.80
N PHE A 114 11.87 -7.79 6.77
CA PHE A 114 11.13 -6.54 6.62
C PHE A 114 12.02 -5.36 6.98
N GLN A 115 12.17 -4.41 6.05
CA GLN A 115 12.97 -3.22 6.26
C GLN A 115 12.32 -1.99 5.64
N ASN A 116 12.52 -0.81 6.30
CA ASN A 116 12.08 0.49 5.80
C ASN A 116 13.30 1.24 5.25
N GLY A 117 13.15 1.78 4.05
CA GLY A 117 14.18 2.55 3.34
C GLY A 117 14.33 3.99 3.79
N GLU A 118 13.47 4.48 4.70
CA GLU A 118 13.48 5.86 5.25
C GLU A 118 13.47 6.96 4.17
N GLY A 119 13.00 6.63 2.95
CA GLY A 119 13.03 7.53 1.80
C GLY A 119 14.43 7.77 1.23
N ASP A 120 15.45 7.03 1.68
CA ASP A 120 16.85 7.21 1.30
C ASP A 120 17.32 6.09 0.35
N ALA A 121 17.71 6.47 -0.86
CA ALA A 121 18.20 5.55 -1.87
C ALA A 121 19.45 4.76 -1.42
N THR A 122 20.29 5.34 -0.56
CA THR A 122 21.47 4.65 -0.03
C THR A 122 21.07 3.53 0.92
N VAL A 123 20.11 3.80 1.80
CA VAL A 123 19.53 2.80 2.72
C VAL A 123 18.90 1.66 1.93
N ILE A 124 18.10 1.98 0.90
CA ILE A 124 17.42 0.96 0.07
C ILE A 124 18.43 0.10 -0.68
N ASN A 125 19.53 0.67 -1.20
CA ASN A 125 20.60 -0.09 -1.84
C ASN A 125 21.33 -1.03 -0.86
N GLN A 126 21.50 -0.61 0.40
CA GLN A 126 22.04 -1.47 1.44
C GLN A 126 21.10 -2.63 1.74
N ILE A 127 19.83 -2.36 1.95
CA ILE A 127 18.77 -3.37 2.15
C ILE A 127 18.75 -4.39 1.00
N ALA A 128 18.82 -3.91 -0.24
CA ALA A 128 18.87 -4.78 -1.41
C ALA A 128 20.06 -5.74 -1.38
N SER A 129 21.24 -5.23 -1.00
CA SER A 129 22.47 -6.03 -0.89
C SER A 129 22.35 -7.09 0.21
N GLU A 130 21.74 -6.76 1.35
CA GLU A 130 21.50 -7.67 2.47
C GLU A 130 20.53 -8.78 2.07
N LEU A 131 19.38 -8.47 1.46
CA LEU A 131 18.40 -9.46 1.03
C LEU A 131 18.97 -10.42 -0.03
N VAL A 132 19.78 -9.92 -0.95
CA VAL A 132 20.47 -10.75 -1.94
C VAL A 132 21.48 -11.68 -1.27
N ALA A 133 22.26 -11.19 -0.30
CA ALA A 133 23.23 -12.00 0.45
C ALA A 133 22.56 -13.09 1.31
N ASP A 134 21.38 -12.80 1.87
CA ASP A 134 20.58 -13.73 2.66
C ASP A 134 19.87 -14.79 1.81
N ASN A 135 19.93 -14.65 0.49
CA ASN A 135 19.28 -15.52 -0.49
C ASN A 135 17.79 -15.67 -0.16
N VAL A 136 17.07 -14.56 -0.10
CA VAL A 136 15.60 -14.59 0.07
C VAL A 136 14.95 -15.23 -1.17
N ASP A 137 13.81 -15.88 -0.99
CA ASP A 137 13.10 -16.58 -2.08
C ASP A 137 12.35 -15.62 -2.99
N ILE A 138 11.98 -14.43 -2.48
CA ILE A 138 11.28 -13.37 -3.19
C ILE A 138 11.51 -12.02 -2.50
N ILE A 139 11.44 -10.93 -3.26
CA ILE A 139 11.47 -9.56 -2.72
C ILE A 139 10.17 -8.85 -3.08
N VAL A 140 9.59 -8.17 -2.09
CA VAL A 140 8.36 -7.37 -2.21
C VAL A 140 8.67 -5.91 -1.91
N PRO A 141 9.10 -5.13 -2.92
CA PRO A 141 9.27 -3.69 -2.74
C PRO A 141 7.93 -2.98 -2.78
N ILE A 142 7.74 -2.03 -1.85
CA ILE A 142 6.55 -1.18 -1.76
C ILE A 142 6.93 0.23 -2.19
N ALA A 143 6.24 0.77 -3.18
CA ALA A 143 6.44 2.00 -3.94
C ALA A 143 7.51 1.93 -5.04
N THR A 144 7.36 2.78 -6.06
CA THR A 144 8.19 2.82 -7.27
C THR A 144 9.69 2.95 -6.98
N PRO A 145 10.17 3.85 -6.09
CA PRO A 145 11.61 3.98 -5.85
C PRO A 145 12.25 2.71 -5.28
N ALA A 146 11.56 2.00 -4.38
CA ALA A 146 12.04 0.73 -3.86
C ALA A 146 12.07 -0.35 -4.95
N ALA A 147 11.05 -0.41 -5.80
CA ALA A 147 10.96 -1.39 -6.88
C ALA A 147 12.10 -1.25 -7.90
N VAL A 148 12.49 -0.01 -8.26
CA VAL A 148 13.59 0.27 -9.19
C VAL A 148 14.94 -0.24 -8.64
N VAL A 149 15.19 -0.02 -7.35
CA VAL A 149 16.43 -0.53 -6.72
C VAL A 149 16.43 -2.06 -6.66
N MET A 150 15.31 -2.68 -6.25
CA MET A 150 15.24 -4.14 -6.15
C MET A 150 15.32 -4.84 -7.52
N GLN A 151 14.76 -4.24 -8.58
CA GLN A 151 14.94 -4.73 -9.95
C GLN A 151 16.43 -4.78 -10.31
N THR A 152 17.15 -3.67 -10.10
CA THR A 152 18.58 -3.58 -10.40
C THR A 152 19.40 -4.60 -9.60
N ALA A 153 19.11 -4.74 -8.29
CA ALA A 153 19.83 -5.67 -7.41
C ALA A 153 19.60 -7.15 -7.76
N THR A 154 18.46 -7.45 -8.42
CA THR A 154 18.10 -8.83 -8.79
C THR A 154 18.32 -9.14 -10.26
N GLU A 155 18.92 -8.26 -11.04
CA GLU A 155 19.13 -8.44 -12.48
C GLU A 155 19.96 -9.68 -12.80
N ASP A 156 21.03 -9.96 -12.05
CA ASP A 156 21.93 -11.10 -12.28
C ASP A 156 21.45 -12.39 -11.61
N ASN A 157 21.02 -12.33 -10.35
CA ASN A 157 20.68 -13.50 -9.53
C ASN A 157 19.27 -14.03 -9.78
N LYS A 158 18.41 -13.24 -10.43
CA LYS A 158 17.02 -13.60 -10.82
C LYS A 158 16.10 -13.91 -9.63
N ILE A 159 16.39 -13.42 -8.42
CA ILE A 159 15.42 -13.49 -7.33
C ILE A 159 14.10 -12.86 -7.82
N PRO A 160 12.94 -13.54 -7.70
CA PRO A 160 11.66 -12.98 -8.10
C PRO A 160 11.34 -11.70 -7.33
N VAL A 161 10.75 -10.74 -8.03
CA VAL A 161 10.27 -9.49 -7.42
C VAL A 161 8.79 -9.32 -7.70
N VAL A 162 8.01 -9.06 -6.64
CA VAL A 162 6.59 -8.71 -6.74
C VAL A 162 6.41 -7.33 -6.11
N PHE A 163 6.40 -6.29 -6.92
CA PHE A 163 6.23 -4.93 -6.42
C PHE A 163 4.79 -4.64 -5.97
N SER A 164 4.65 -3.71 -5.06
CA SER A 164 3.38 -3.17 -4.59
C SER A 164 3.32 -1.66 -4.79
N ALA A 165 2.18 -1.14 -5.23
CA ALA A 165 1.94 0.29 -5.43
C ALA A 165 3.00 0.97 -6.32
N VAL A 166 3.14 0.46 -7.54
CA VAL A 166 3.92 1.14 -8.59
C VAL A 166 2.97 1.81 -9.56
N SER A 167 3.02 3.15 -9.66
CA SER A 167 2.02 3.91 -10.40
C SER A 167 2.14 3.71 -11.92
N ASP A 168 3.36 3.68 -12.48
CA ASP A 168 3.60 3.39 -13.89
C ASP A 168 4.81 2.45 -14.07
N PRO A 169 4.58 1.12 -13.99
CA PRO A 169 5.66 0.15 -14.11
C PRO A 169 6.36 0.12 -15.47
N VAL A 170 5.67 0.56 -16.54
CA VAL A 170 6.24 0.60 -17.88
C VAL A 170 7.15 1.80 -18.05
N SER A 171 6.73 3.00 -17.65
CA SER A 171 7.56 4.21 -17.70
C SER A 171 8.74 4.13 -16.75
N ALA A 172 8.57 3.51 -15.57
CA ALA A 172 9.66 3.20 -14.64
C ALA A 172 10.60 2.10 -15.14
N LYS A 173 10.32 1.50 -16.31
CA LYS A 173 11.12 0.42 -16.96
C LYS A 173 11.25 -0.85 -16.12
N LEU A 174 10.34 -1.07 -15.21
CA LEU A 174 10.27 -2.29 -14.41
C LEU A 174 9.77 -3.47 -15.23
N VAL A 175 8.82 -3.22 -16.11
CA VAL A 175 8.21 -4.21 -16.98
C VAL A 175 8.18 -3.76 -18.44
N LYS A 176 8.13 -4.71 -19.37
CA LYS A 176 8.01 -4.40 -20.81
C LYS A 176 6.60 -3.96 -21.18
N SER A 177 5.60 -4.58 -20.57
CA SER A 177 4.19 -4.23 -20.66
C SER A 177 3.44 -4.75 -19.44
N MET A 178 2.24 -4.25 -19.19
CA MET A 178 1.38 -4.68 -18.08
C MET A 178 0.97 -6.16 -18.22
N ASP A 179 0.67 -6.63 -19.44
CA ASP A 179 0.23 -8.00 -19.72
C ASP A 179 1.36 -9.03 -19.71
N ALA A 180 2.58 -8.60 -20.06
CA ALA A 180 3.76 -9.46 -20.17
C ALA A 180 5.01 -8.73 -19.67
N PRO A 181 5.29 -8.78 -18.37
CA PRO A 181 6.41 -8.07 -17.73
C PRO A 181 7.78 -8.38 -18.34
N GLY A 182 8.06 -9.65 -18.64
CA GLY A 182 9.21 -10.09 -19.44
C GLY A 182 10.54 -10.10 -18.72
N GLY A 183 10.54 -10.06 -17.40
CA GLY A 183 11.71 -10.17 -16.50
C GLY A 183 11.39 -11.01 -15.27
N ASN A 184 12.22 -10.91 -14.23
CA ASN A 184 11.96 -11.56 -12.94
C ASN A 184 11.06 -10.72 -12.02
N ILE A 185 10.32 -9.76 -12.58
CA ILE A 185 9.55 -8.78 -11.83
C ILE A 185 8.12 -8.65 -12.38
N THR A 186 7.14 -8.59 -11.48
CA THR A 186 5.73 -8.27 -11.69
C THR A 186 5.18 -7.61 -10.43
N GLY A 187 3.88 -7.36 -10.31
CA GLY A 187 3.28 -6.82 -9.09
C GLY A 187 1.95 -6.14 -9.28
N THR A 188 1.63 -5.20 -8.38
CA THR A 188 0.38 -4.44 -8.34
C THR A 188 0.63 -2.97 -8.61
N SER A 189 -0.21 -2.37 -9.46
CA SER A 189 -0.12 -0.94 -9.81
C SER A 189 -1.25 -0.15 -9.14
N ASP A 190 -0.90 1.00 -8.61
CA ASP A 190 -1.81 2.04 -8.11
C ASP A 190 -1.97 3.20 -9.10
N ALA A 191 -1.95 2.89 -10.40
CA ALA A 191 -2.09 3.88 -11.48
C ALA A 191 -3.24 4.85 -11.21
N LEU A 192 -2.97 6.15 -11.34
CA LEU A 192 -3.89 7.20 -10.95
C LEU A 192 -4.78 7.65 -12.11
N ASP A 193 -6.10 7.74 -11.89
CA ASP A 193 -7.00 8.46 -12.79
C ASP A 193 -6.99 9.96 -12.48
N THR A 194 -5.96 10.64 -12.99
CA THR A 194 -5.79 12.08 -12.83
C THR A 194 -6.98 12.87 -13.37
N ALA A 195 -7.62 12.41 -14.44
CA ALA A 195 -8.77 13.09 -15.02
C ALA A 195 -10.00 13.03 -14.09
N ALA A 196 -10.20 11.92 -13.37
CA ALA A 196 -11.25 11.80 -12.38
C ALA A 196 -11.05 12.79 -11.22
N ILE A 197 -9.82 12.95 -10.72
CA ILE A 197 -9.51 13.93 -9.67
C ILE A 197 -9.86 15.36 -10.11
N PHE A 198 -9.44 15.75 -11.32
CA PHE A 198 -9.80 17.07 -11.84
C PHE A 198 -11.29 17.21 -12.11
N LYS A 199 -11.99 16.13 -12.41
CA LYS A 199 -13.45 16.12 -12.53
C LYS A 199 -14.11 16.41 -11.18
N LEU A 200 -13.64 15.81 -10.09
CA LEU A 200 -14.09 16.15 -8.74
C LEU A 200 -13.80 17.61 -8.41
N MET A 201 -12.57 18.06 -8.65
CA MET A 201 -12.15 19.44 -8.42
C MET A 201 -13.05 20.45 -9.14
N THR A 202 -13.28 20.27 -10.44
CA THR A 202 -14.11 21.20 -11.24
C THR A 202 -15.60 21.07 -10.93
N THR A 203 -16.06 19.96 -10.37
CA THR A 203 -17.43 19.80 -9.90
C THR A 203 -17.66 20.55 -8.59
N ALA A 204 -16.75 20.40 -7.61
CA ALA A 204 -16.81 21.11 -6.35
C ALA A 204 -16.55 22.63 -6.48
N ALA A 205 -15.70 23.02 -7.44
CA ALA A 205 -15.29 24.41 -7.69
C ALA A 205 -15.35 24.73 -9.19
N PRO A 206 -16.57 24.96 -9.77
CA PRO A 206 -16.72 25.21 -11.19
C PRO A 206 -16.08 26.52 -11.68
N ASP A 207 -15.79 27.44 -10.76
CA ASP A 207 -15.10 28.71 -11.05
C ASP A 207 -13.58 28.65 -10.89
N CYS A 208 -13.00 27.45 -10.64
CA CYS A 208 -11.56 27.25 -10.53
C CYS A 208 -10.85 27.63 -11.85
N LYS A 209 -9.86 28.51 -11.76
CA LYS A 209 -9.12 29.07 -12.92
C LYS A 209 -7.61 28.97 -12.79
N TYR A 210 -7.10 28.69 -11.61
CA TYR A 210 -5.67 28.65 -11.33
C TYR A 210 -5.32 27.53 -10.34
N VAL A 211 -4.61 26.52 -10.80
CA VAL A 211 -4.28 25.33 -10.03
C VAL A 211 -2.79 25.29 -9.70
N GLY A 212 -2.45 24.97 -8.47
CA GLY A 212 -1.10 24.61 -8.05
C GLY A 212 -0.85 23.11 -8.30
N LEU A 213 0.27 22.77 -8.91
CA LEU A 213 0.76 21.39 -8.98
C LEU A 213 1.92 21.26 -7.97
N LEU A 214 1.71 20.48 -6.92
CA LEU A 214 2.66 20.28 -5.83
C LEU A 214 3.18 18.84 -5.87
N TYR A 215 4.48 18.65 -6.08
CA TYR A 215 5.07 17.32 -6.23
C TYR A 215 6.59 17.33 -6.10
N ASP A 216 7.20 16.16 -5.98
CA ASP A 216 8.64 15.94 -6.08
C ASP A 216 8.99 15.49 -7.50
N GLN A 217 9.84 16.27 -8.19
CA GLN A 217 10.31 15.96 -9.54
C GLN A 217 11.25 14.73 -9.58
N GLY A 218 11.80 14.33 -8.44
CA GLY A 218 12.67 13.17 -8.33
C GLY A 218 11.89 11.84 -8.22
N GLN A 219 10.55 11.89 -8.09
CA GLN A 219 9.72 10.70 -8.00
C GLN A 219 9.12 10.29 -9.35
N ASP A 220 9.53 9.12 -9.85
CA ASP A 220 8.98 8.56 -11.10
C ASP A 220 7.46 8.38 -11.04
N SER A 221 6.91 8.06 -9.84
CA SER A 221 5.46 7.95 -9.59
C SER A 221 4.66 9.20 -9.94
N SER A 222 5.27 10.39 -9.84
CA SER A 222 4.61 11.66 -10.12
C SER A 222 4.63 12.06 -11.59
N THR A 223 5.57 11.50 -12.39
CA THR A 223 5.87 11.99 -13.74
C THR A 223 4.67 11.95 -14.68
N GLN A 224 4.03 10.78 -14.82
CA GLN A 224 2.90 10.62 -15.75
C GLN A 224 1.67 11.38 -15.26
N ALA A 225 1.35 11.30 -13.97
CA ALA A 225 0.19 12.00 -13.40
C ALA A 225 0.30 13.53 -13.53
N ILE A 226 1.49 14.11 -13.42
CA ILE A 226 1.72 15.54 -13.65
C ILE A 226 1.61 15.89 -15.15
N ALA A 227 2.07 15.03 -16.04
CA ALA A 227 1.87 15.23 -17.49
C ALA A 227 0.38 15.21 -17.86
N ASP A 228 -0.38 14.26 -17.31
CA ASP A 228 -1.83 14.14 -17.50
C ASP A 228 -2.58 15.34 -16.90
N ALA A 229 -2.15 15.82 -15.73
CA ALA A 229 -2.69 17.01 -15.08
C ALA A 229 -2.55 18.23 -15.98
N LYS A 230 -1.35 18.47 -16.51
CA LYS A 230 -1.09 19.58 -17.44
C LYS A 230 -1.96 19.48 -18.70
N ALA A 231 -2.03 18.29 -19.31
CA ALA A 231 -2.85 18.05 -20.50
C ALA A 231 -4.35 18.30 -20.23
N TYR A 232 -4.86 17.90 -19.05
CA TYR A 232 -6.24 18.19 -18.65
C TYR A 232 -6.47 19.69 -18.47
N LEU A 233 -5.59 20.38 -17.75
CA LEU A 233 -5.71 21.81 -17.44
C LEU A 233 -5.60 22.67 -18.71
N ASP A 234 -4.66 22.35 -19.60
CA ASP A 234 -4.52 23.01 -20.91
C ASP A 234 -5.80 22.86 -21.74
N LYS A 235 -6.36 21.65 -21.82
CA LYS A 235 -7.61 21.39 -22.52
C LYS A 235 -8.80 22.12 -21.91
N ALA A 236 -8.83 22.26 -20.58
CA ALA A 236 -9.88 22.98 -19.87
C ALA A 236 -9.71 24.50 -19.89
N GLY A 237 -8.56 25.01 -20.34
CA GLY A 237 -8.22 26.43 -20.29
C GLY A 237 -7.99 26.98 -18.88
N ILE A 238 -7.62 26.10 -17.95
CA ILE A 238 -7.30 26.42 -16.56
C ILE A 238 -5.80 26.69 -16.45
N LYS A 239 -5.41 27.80 -15.87
CA LYS A 239 -3.99 28.12 -15.62
C LYS A 239 -3.45 27.21 -14.51
N TYR A 240 -2.15 26.94 -14.57
CA TYR A 240 -1.47 26.23 -13.48
C TYR A 240 -0.08 26.79 -13.22
N ILE A 241 0.44 26.48 -12.04
CA ILE A 241 1.81 26.74 -11.63
C ILE A 241 2.36 25.50 -10.91
N GLU A 242 3.60 25.16 -11.21
CA GLU A 242 4.30 24.06 -10.55
C GLU A 242 5.16 24.59 -9.40
N LYS A 243 5.07 23.92 -8.24
CA LYS A 243 5.97 24.10 -7.12
C LYS A 243 6.41 22.73 -6.65
N THR A 244 7.71 22.55 -6.51
CA THR A 244 8.31 21.25 -6.26
C THR A 244 9.25 21.31 -5.07
N GLY A 245 9.47 20.14 -4.45
CA GLY A 245 10.44 19.96 -3.39
C GLY A 245 10.82 18.48 -3.30
N ALA A 246 12.06 18.19 -2.92
CA ALA A 246 12.59 16.85 -2.73
C ALA A 246 12.72 16.46 -1.24
N THR A 247 12.31 17.35 -0.34
CA THR A 247 12.29 17.16 1.11
C THR A 247 11.03 17.76 1.71
N THR A 248 10.65 17.30 2.90
CA THR A 248 9.50 17.86 3.66
C THR A 248 9.60 19.37 3.83
N ASP A 249 10.79 19.90 4.12
CA ASP A 249 11.01 21.34 4.29
C ASP A 249 10.80 22.10 2.96
N GLU A 250 11.27 21.56 1.84
CA GLU A 250 11.07 22.17 0.52
C GLU A 250 9.61 22.12 0.10
N ILE A 251 8.87 21.03 0.38
CA ILE A 251 7.43 20.94 0.16
C ILE A 251 6.67 21.97 1.00
N ASN A 252 7.04 22.16 2.27
CA ASN A 252 6.47 23.21 3.10
C ASN A 252 6.66 24.61 2.46
N LEU A 253 7.85 24.90 1.95
CA LEU A 253 8.11 26.18 1.26
C LEU A 253 7.33 26.28 -0.05
N ALA A 254 7.21 25.20 -0.81
CA ALA A 254 6.42 25.12 -2.03
C ALA A 254 4.93 25.38 -1.76
N ALA A 255 4.35 24.78 -0.72
CA ALA A 255 2.97 25.03 -0.28
C ALA A 255 2.75 26.49 0.12
N GLN A 256 3.67 27.10 0.91
CA GLN A 256 3.60 28.53 1.25
C GLN A 256 3.67 29.43 0.00
N SER A 257 4.49 29.05 -0.99
CA SER A 257 4.55 29.76 -2.27
C SER A 257 3.22 29.68 -3.02
N LEU A 258 2.53 28.52 -3.06
CA LEU A 258 1.21 28.37 -3.68
C LEU A 258 0.14 29.21 -2.98
N ILE A 259 0.20 29.32 -1.63
CA ILE A 259 -0.67 30.23 -0.87
C ILE A 259 -0.43 31.69 -1.31
N ALA A 260 0.83 32.10 -1.43
CA ALA A 260 1.17 33.47 -1.85
C ALA A 260 0.74 33.79 -3.28
N GLU A 261 0.78 32.79 -4.17
CA GLU A 261 0.29 32.87 -5.57
C GLU A 261 -1.25 32.93 -5.65
N LYS A 262 -1.96 32.59 -4.55
CA LYS A 262 -3.42 32.55 -4.46
C LYS A 262 -4.04 31.62 -5.50
N VAL A 263 -3.54 30.42 -5.59
CA VAL A 263 -4.16 29.37 -6.44
C VAL A 263 -5.55 29.03 -5.89
N ASP A 264 -6.46 28.60 -6.76
CA ASP A 264 -7.84 28.23 -6.40
C ASP A 264 -7.93 26.84 -5.80
N ALA A 265 -7.00 25.94 -6.18
CA ALA A 265 -6.89 24.57 -5.69
C ALA A 265 -5.46 24.06 -5.89
N ILE A 266 -5.10 22.98 -5.20
CA ILE A 266 -3.83 22.26 -5.38
C ILE A 266 -4.13 20.83 -5.80
N PHE A 267 -3.29 20.28 -6.68
CA PHE A 267 -3.24 18.88 -7.05
C PHE A 267 -1.88 18.29 -6.70
N THR A 268 -1.90 17.11 -6.05
CA THR A 268 -0.73 16.26 -5.79
C THR A 268 -1.05 14.84 -6.25
N PRO A 269 -0.17 14.18 -7.04
CA PRO A 269 -0.33 12.77 -7.38
C PRO A 269 -0.03 11.84 -6.18
N THR A 270 0.24 10.54 -6.42
CA THR A 270 0.71 9.58 -5.41
C THR A 270 2.19 9.83 -5.08
N ASP A 271 2.49 10.98 -4.52
CA ASP A 271 3.84 11.48 -4.25
C ASP A 271 4.23 11.25 -2.78
N ASN A 272 5.23 10.40 -2.53
CA ASN A 272 5.63 10.02 -1.18
C ASN A 272 6.26 11.19 -0.38
N THR A 273 6.97 12.10 -1.07
CA THR A 273 7.61 13.26 -0.40
C THR A 273 6.55 14.25 0.08
N VAL A 274 5.55 14.54 -0.76
CA VAL A 274 4.42 15.40 -0.37
C VAL A 274 3.57 14.72 0.70
N MET A 275 3.34 13.39 0.59
CA MET A 275 2.59 12.63 1.57
C MET A 275 3.20 12.76 2.97
N THR A 276 4.51 12.61 3.09
CA THR A 276 5.23 12.77 4.36
C THR A 276 5.10 14.19 4.93
N ALA A 277 4.90 15.19 4.07
CA ALA A 277 4.74 16.59 4.46
C ALA A 277 3.29 17.01 4.77
N GLU A 278 2.28 16.22 4.38
CA GLU A 278 0.87 16.64 4.36
C GLU A 278 0.38 17.16 5.70
N LEU A 279 0.63 16.43 6.80
CA LEU A 279 0.27 16.87 8.15
C LEU A 279 0.84 18.24 8.56
N SER A 280 1.93 18.68 7.91
CA SER A 280 2.55 19.98 8.18
C SER A 280 2.01 21.11 7.32
N ILE A 281 1.36 20.81 6.18
CA ILE A 281 0.89 21.83 5.21
C ILE A 281 -0.62 22.03 5.19
N TYR A 282 -1.43 20.97 5.46
CA TYR A 282 -2.89 20.97 5.24
C TYR A 282 -3.61 22.11 5.95
N GLU A 283 -3.26 22.41 7.22
CA GLU A 283 -3.91 23.48 7.97
C GLU A 283 -3.73 24.85 7.34
N SER A 284 -2.52 25.13 6.84
CA SER A 284 -2.21 26.42 6.21
C SER A 284 -2.94 26.59 4.89
N LEU A 285 -3.05 25.51 4.11
CA LEU A 285 -3.81 25.46 2.85
C LEU A 285 -5.30 25.65 3.11
N ALA A 286 -5.88 24.89 4.04
CA ALA A 286 -7.29 25.01 4.40
C ALA A 286 -7.66 26.39 4.95
N LYS A 287 -6.82 26.98 5.82
CA LYS A 287 -7.01 28.34 6.35
C LYS A 287 -6.90 29.41 5.26
N ALA A 288 -6.11 29.16 4.21
CA ALA A 288 -6.03 30.04 3.04
C ALA A 288 -7.22 29.88 2.08
N GLY A 289 -8.13 28.93 2.34
CA GLY A 289 -9.28 28.62 1.49
C GLY A 289 -8.90 27.81 0.23
N ILE A 290 -7.76 27.11 0.24
CA ILE A 290 -7.23 26.36 -0.91
C ILE A 290 -7.45 24.86 -0.66
N PRO A 291 -8.41 24.22 -1.35
CA PRO A 291 -8.62 22.78 -1.27
C PRO A 291 -7.47 22.02 -1.94
N HIS A 292 -6.97 20.98 -1.24
CA HIS A 292 -5.94 20.08 -1.74
C HIS A 292 -6.57 18.76 -2.22
N TYR A 293 -6.36 18.42 -3.49
CA TYR A 293 -6.84 17.21 -4.14
C TYR A 293 -5.68 16.28 -4.44
N CYS A 294 -5.79 15.01 -4.05
CA CYS A 294 -4.65 14.10 -4.05
C CYS A 294 -4.96 12.71 -4.60
N GLY A 295 -3.90 11.96 -4.90
CA GLY A 295 -3.97 10.64 -5.51
C GLY A 295 -4.10 9.45 -4.55
N ALA A 296 -4.02 9.64 -3.23
CA ALA A 296 -4.08 8.55 -2.25
C ALA A 296 -4.95 8.94 -1.04
N ASP A 297 -5.66 7.98 -0.46
CA ASP A 297 -6.57 8.17 0.66
C ASP A 297 -5.89 8.70 1.93
N SER A 298 -4.63 8.33 2.15
CA SER A 298 -3.81 8.84 3.25
C SER A 298 -3.60 10.36 3.22
N PHE A 299 -3.61 10.98 2.05
CA PHE A 299 -3.60 12.45 1.99
C PHE A 299 -4.85 13.05 2.66
N ALA A 300 -6.03 12.51 2.35
CA ALA A 300 -7.25 12.96 3.00
C ALA A 300 -7.24 12.63 4.50
N LEU A 301 -6.71 11.47 4.90
CA LEU A 301 -6.49 11.11 6.30
C LEU A 301 -5.56 12.12 6.99
N ASN A 302 -4.47 12.55 6.33
CA ASN A 302 -3.53 13.51 6.89
C ASN A 302 -3.95 14.98 6.69
N GLY A 303 -5.19 15.25 6.28
CA GLY A 303 -5.80 16.56 6.29
C GLY A 303 -6.02 17.21 4.92
N ALA A 304 -5.60 16.64 3.80
CA ALA A 304 -6.01 17.12 2.49
C ALA A 304 -7.54 17.10 2.36
N PHE A 305 -8.11 17.98 1.53
CA PHE A 305 -9.56 18.08 1.39
C PHE A 305 -10.18 16.82 0.81
N CYS A 306 -9.63 16.33 -0.28
CA CYS A 306 -10.17 15.19 -1.00
C CYS A 306 -9.07 14.40 -1.70
N SER A 307 -9.13 13.09 -1.58
CA SER A 307 -8.33 12.17 -2.38
C SER A 307 -9.22 11.31 -3.26
N TYR A 308 -8.62 10.75 -4.32
CA TYR A 308 -9.26 9.79 -5.19
C TYR A 308 -8.25 8.73 -5.60
N GLY A 309 -8.53 7.46 -5.31
CA GLY A 309 -7.55 6.41 -5.56
C GLY A 309 -8.09 5.01 -5.34
N VAL A 310 -7.16 4.10 -5.09
CA VAL A 310 -7.39 2.68 -4.83
C VAL A 310 -7.54 2.41 -3.33
N ASP A 311 -8.09 1.23 -3.00
CA ASP A 311 -8.06 0.67 -1.66
C ASP A 311 -6.69 0.02 -1.42
N TYR A 312 -5.83 0.68 -0.64
CA TYR A 312 -4.46 0.21 -0.37
C TYR A 312 -4.43 -1.04 0.53
N ALA A 313 -5.43 -1.27 1.38
CA ALA A 313 -5.54 -2.52 2.12
C ALA A 313 -5.78 -3.71 1.17
N ASN A 314 -6.69 -3.55 0.21
CA ASN A 314 -6.95 -4.56 -0.81
C ASN A 314 -5.74 -4.75 -1.75
N LEU A 315 -5.04 -3.67 -2.10
CA LEU A 315 -3.83 -3.72 -2.92
C LEU A 315 -2.73 -4.56 -2.23
N GLY A 316 -2.53 -4.38 -0.92
CA GLY A 316 -1.60 -5.18 -0.12
C GLY A 316 -1.94 -6.67 -0.14
N LYS A 317 -3.21 -7.04 0.05
CA LYS A 317 -3.68 -8.44 -0.01
C LYS A 317 -3.45 -9.06 -1.39
N MET A 318 -3.76 -8.34 -2.46
CA MET A 318 -3.51 -8.83 -3.82
C MET A 318 -2.02 -8.98 -4.13
N THR A 319 -1.17 -8.12 -3.57
CA THR A 319 0.30 -8.29 -3.67
C THR A 319 0.74 -9.60 -2.99
N ALA A 320 0.21 -9.90 -1.80
CA ALA A 320 0.47 -11.16 -1.11
C ALA A 320 -0.03 -12.38 -1.89
N ASP A 321 -1.21 -12.30 -2.50
CA ASP A 321 -1.72 -13.35 -3.39
C ASP A 321 -0.77 -13.60 -4.58
N MET A 322 -0.19 -12.54 -5.17
CA MET A 322 0.81 -12.68 -6.23
C MET A 322 2.12 -13.31 -5.72
N VAL A 323 2.54 -13.00 -4.49
CA VAL A 323 3.70 -13.67 -3.85
C VAL A 323 3.44 -15.18 -3.72
N VAL A 324 2.24 -15.57 -3.27
CA VAL A 324 1.82 -16.98 -3.19
C VAL A 324 1.81 -17.62 -4.57
N ASP A 325 1.30 -16.92 -5.57
CA ASP A 325 1.26 -17.40 -6.96
C ASP A 325 2.67 -17.71 -7.50
N VAL A 326 3.65 -16.86 -7.22
CA VAL A 326 5.04 -17.06 -7.65
C VAL A 326 5.72 -18.18 -6.84
N LEU A 327 5.66 -18.13 -5.51
CA LEU A 327 6.42 -19.03 -4.64
C LEU A 327 5.81 -20.43 -4.53
N VAL A 328 4.49 -20.52 -4.43
CA VAL A 328 3.79 -21.78 -4.15
C VAL A 328 3.21 -22.37 -5.43
N ASN A 329 2.57 -21.56 -6.27
CA ASN A 329 1.93 -22.02 -7.49
C ASN A 329 2.89 -22.06 -8.68
N GLY A 330 4.14 -21.56 -8.54
CA GLY A 330 5.20 -21.62 -9.54
C GLY A 330 4.95 -20.75 -10.77
N LYS A 331 4.15 -19.67 -10.62
CA LYS A 331 3.94 -18.72 -11.73
C LYS A 331 5.22 -17.94 -12.02
N ASP A 332 5.53 -17.80 -13.30
CA ASP A 332 6.69 -17.03 -13.76
C ASP A 332 6.33 -15.52 -13.76
N PRO A 333 7.07 -14.68 -13.01
CA PRO A 333 6.89 -13.23 -13.05
C PRO A 333 6.93 -12.64 -14.45
N ALA A 334 7.75 -13.21 -15.35
CA ALA A 334 7.88 -12.74 -16.73
C ALA A 334 6.57 -12.77 -17.54
N THR A 335 5.65 -13.66 -17.18
CA THR A 335 4.38 -13.89 -17.89
C THR A 335 3.15 -13.65 -17.01
N THR A 336 3.36 -13.31 -15.75
CA THR A 336 2.27 -12.95 -14.82
C THR A 336 1.94 -11.48 -14.99
N PRO A 337 0.73 -11.11 -15.49
CA PRO A 337 0.36 -9.73 -15.71
C PRO A 337 0.44 -8.89 -14.42
N VAL A 338 0.84 -7.64 -14.55
CA VAL A 338 0.70 -6.65 -13.49
C VAL A 338 -0.77 -6.45 -13.18
N GLN A 339 -1.15 -6.53 -11.93
CA GLN A 339 -2.53 -6.30 -11.49
C GLN A 339 -2.79 -4.82 -11.35
N THR A 340 -3.94 -4.37 -11.86
CA THR A 340 -4.44 -3.00 -11.72
C THR A 340 -5.74 -3.01 -10.95
N PHE A 341 -6.09 -1.89 -10.37
CA PHE A 341 -7.31 -1.70 -9.61
C PHE A 341 -8.19 -0.67 -10.27
N ASP A 342 -9.51 -0.85 -10.15
CA ASP A 342 -10.43 0.22 -10.49
C ASP A 342 -10.26 1.33 -9.45
N ASN A 343 -9.72 2.45 -9.90
CA ASN A 343 -9.80 3.69 -9.16
C ASN A 343 -11.27 4.11 -9.08
N GLY A 344 -11.70 4.62 -7.95
CA GLY A 344 -13.10 4.97 -7.86
C GLY A 344 -13.53 5.46 -6.49
N ILE A 345 -12.66 5.40 -5.50
CA ILE A 345 -12.96 5.82 -4.14
C ILE A 345 -12.52 7.28 -3.96
N ALA A 346 -13.50 8.14 -3.68
CA ALA A 346 -13.22 9.49 -3.21
C ALA A 346 -13.27 9.52 -1.69
N THR A 347 -12.17 9.92 -1.04
CA THR A 347 -12.11 10.11 0.42
C THR A 347 -12.11 11.60 0.72
N VAL A 348 -13.07 12.05 1.53
CA VAL A 348 -13.24 13.47 1.89
C VAL A 348 -12.92 13.66 3.36
N ASN A 349 -11.97 14.55 3.68
CA ASN A 349 -11.70 14.96 5.05
C ASN A 349 -12.76 15.95 5.52
N THR A 350 -13.56 15.53 6.52
CA THR A 350 -14.73 16.29 7.00
C THR A 350 -14.33 17.56 7.77
N GLU A 351 -13.19 17.55 8.45
CA GLU A 351 -12.66 18.69 9.20
C GLU A 351 -12.12 19.77 8.26
N THR A 352 -11.37 19.36 7.23
CA THR A 352 -10.87 20.26 6.20
C THR A 352 -12.00 20.79 5.32
N CYS A 353 -12.97 19.94 4.95
CA CYS A 353 -14.20 20.37 4.26
C CYS A 353 -14.90 21.51 5.03
N LYS A 354 -15.07 21.35 6.34
CA LYS A 354 -15.64 22.38 7.23
C LYS A 354 -14.79 23.64 7.29
N THR A 355 -13.46 23.52 7.40
CA THR A 355 -12.52 24.67 7.46
C THR A 355 -12.57 25.49 6.17
N LEU A 356 -12.72 24.82 5.02
CA LEU A 356 -12.92 25.46 3.71
C LEU A 356 -14.32 26.10 3.54
N GLY A 357 -15.24 25.90 4.51
CA GLY A 357 -16.60 26.39 4.44
C GLY A 357 -17.48 25.68 3.41
N MET A 358 -17.10 24.46 3.00
CA MET A 358 -17.85 23.65 2.05
C MET A 358 -18.94 22.82 2.76
N ASP A 359 -20.08 22.62 2.08
CA ASP A 359 -21.16 21.74 2.56
C ASP A 359 -20.85 20.30 2.20
N LEU A 360 -20.53 19.48 3.21
CA LEU A 360 -20.16 18.08 3.06
C LEU A 360 -21.25 17.26 2.34
N ASN A 361 -22.53 17.49 2.66
CA ASN A 361 -23.62 16.73 2.03
C ASN A 361 -23.71 17.06 0.53
N LYS A 362 -23.55 18.34 0.19
CA LYS A 362 -23.52 18.77 -1.21
C LYS A 362 -22.32 18.15 -1.94
N ILE A 363 -21.12 18.15 -1.34
CA ILE A 363 -19.92 17.52 -1.91
C ILE A 363 -20.17 16.03 -2.17
N LYS A 364 -20.74 15.30 -1.21
CA LYS A 364 -21.06 13.87 -1.36
C LYS A 364 -22.05 13.61 -2.48
N ASP A 365 -23.13 14.39 -2.56
CA ASP A 365 -24.13 14.27 -3.60
C ASP A 365 -23.56 14.55 -5.00
N GLU A 366 -22.65 15.53 -5.10
CA GLU A 366 -22.00 15.89 -6.36
C GLU A 366 -20.91 14.87 -6.78
N PHE A 367 -20.24 14.22 -5.82
CA PHE A 367 -19.18 13.23 -6.09
C PHE A 367 -19.75 11.83 -6.34
N ALA A 368 -20.87 11.47 -5.72
CA ALA A 368 -21.46 10.14 -5.83
C ALA A 368 -21.64 9.62 -7.28
N PRO A 369 -22.09 10.42 -8.27
CA PRO A 369 -22.18 9.95 -9.65
C PRO A 369 -20.85 9.82 -10.38
N LEU A 370 -19.73 10.30 -9.80
CA LEU A 370 -18.40 10.34 -10.36
C LEU A 370 -17.47 9.27 -9.77
N CYS A 371 -17.92 8.59 -8.71
CA CYS A 371 -17.12 7.66 -7.92
C CYS A 371 -17.87 6.34 -7.74
N THR A 372 -17.15 5.26 -7.48
CA THR A 372 -17.74 3.99 -7.01
C THR A 372 -18.18 4.12 -5.56
N GLN A 373 -17.45 4.91 -4.79
CA GLN A 373 -17.74 5.17 -3.38
C GLN A 373 -17.23 6.56 -2.98
N VAL A 374 -17.95 7.23 -2.07
CA VAL A 374 -17.47 8.43 -1.35
C VAL A 374 -17.36 8.07 0.12
N VAL A 375 -16.14 8.14 0.65
CA VAL A 375 -15.78 7.82 2.04
C VAL A 375 -15.48 9.11 2.79
N GLU A 376 -15.83 9.15 4.07
CA GLU A 376 -15.51 10.26 4.98
C GLU A 376 -14.35 9.84 5.88
N THR A 377 -13.47 10.79 6.16
CA THR A 377 -12.40 10.64 7.15
C THR A 377 -12.28 11.89 8.02
N THR A 378 -11.57 11.78 9.13
CA THR A 378 -11.08 12.89 9.95
C THR A 378 -9.56 12.90 9.93
N THR A 379 -8.95 13.99 10.37
CA THR A 379 -7.50 14.09 10.34
C THR A 379 -6.86 13.20 11.41
N ALA A 380 -5.96 12.31 10.98
CA ALA A 380 -5.19 11.40 11.81
C ALA A 380 -3.82 11.09 11.15
N GLU A 381 -2.86 10.60 11.94
CA GLU A 381 -1.52 10.21 11.43
C GLU A 381 -1.55 8.88 10.70
N SER A 382 -2.38 7.93 11.15
CA SER A 382 -2.49 6.58 10.60
C SER A 382 -3.95 6.13 10.56
N PHE A 383 -4.25 5.13 9.73
CA PHE A 383 -5.54 4.46 9.76
C PHE A 383 -5.72 3.73 11.09
N GLU A 384 -6.93 3.71 11.64
CA GLU A 384 -7.26 2.88 12.81
C GLU A 384 -7.24 1.40 12.39
N GLU A 385 -6.65 0.52 13.23
CA GLU A 385 -6.60 -0.94 13.05
C GLU A 385 -7.97 -1.61 13.24
#